data_f4f01cf160f0c2b64dcad13f21fcb773
#
_entry.id   f4f01cf160f0c2b64dcad13f21fcb773
#
_cell.length_a   1.000
_cell.length_b   1.000
_cell.length_c   1.000
_cell.angle_alpha   90.00
_cell.angle_beta   90.00
_cell.angle_gamma   90.00
#
_symmetry.space_group_name_H-M   'P 1'
#
loop_
_entity.id
_entity.type
_entity.pdbx_description
1 polymer ?
#
loop_
_entity_poly.entity_id
_entity_poly.type
_entity_poly.pdbx_seq_one_letter_code
_entity_poly.pdbx_strand_id
1 'polypeptide(L)'
;EIGGKPILWHIMKTYSSYGFDEFVILLGYRGYVIKEYFVNYFLHQSDVTIDLSDNSINVHQNNSESWKVTLLDTGLNTMTGGRIKRAKEHIGSKSFLLTYGDGVADIDIAELVDFHKQNGKKITMTAVQPAGRYGALELKEDNLVSKFMEKPKGDRAWFNGGFFVCEPSVLDYIDDDSTVFEEEPLTLAAD
;
A
#
# COMPACT_ATOMS: atom_id res chain seq x y z
N GLU A 1 13.89 -4.99 -5.58
CA GLU A 1 13.34 -5.49 -6.84
C GLU A 1 13.04 -6.98 -6.75
N ILE A 2 11.98 -7.42 -7.39
CA ILE A 2 11.58 -8.82 -7.52
C ILE A 2 11.41 -9.08 -9.02
N GLY A 3 12.15 -10.06 -9.57
CA GLY A 3 12.07 -10.38 -11.00
C GLY A 3 12.33 -9.19 -11.95
N GLY A 4 13.22 -8.27 -11.57
CA GLY A 4 13.57 -7.08 -12.35
C GLY A 4 12.53 -5.94 -12.29
N LYS A 5 11.50 -6.05 -11.46
CA LYS A 5 10.49 -5.00 -11.24
C LYS A 5 10.57 -4.49 -9.80
N PRO A 6 10.31 -3.19 -9.54
CA PRO A 6 10.23 -2.67 -8.18
C PRO A 6 9.04 -3.28 -7.43
N ILE A 7 9.13 -3.35 -6.10
CA ILE A 7 8.06 -3.88 -5.25
C ILE A 7 6.72 -3.16 -5.48
N LEU A 8 6.77 -1.86 -5.70
CA LEU A 8 5.60 -1.03 -6.01
C LEU A 8 4.85 -1.52 -7.26
N TRP A 9 5.57 -1.98 -8.30
CA TRP A 9 4.95 -2.56 -9.48
C TRP A 9 4.14 -3.83 -9.13
N HIS A 10 4.67 -4.69 -8.26
CA HIS A 10 3.97 -5.91 -7.83
C HIS A 10 2.72 -5.59 -7.02
N ILE A 11 2.78 -4.59 -6.15
CA ILE A 11 1.61 -4.10 -5.40
C ILE A 11 0.52 -3.63 -6.37
N MET A 12 0.88 -2.77 -7.33
CA MET A 12 -0.05 -2.27 -8.33
C MET A 12 -0.61 -3.40 -9.20
N LYS A 13 0.21 -4.39 -9.57
CA LYS A 13 -0.22 -5.54 -10.34
C LYS A 13 -1.23 -6.41 -9.58
N THR A 14 -1.06 -6.57 -8.26
CA THR A 14 -2.03 -7.24 -7.40
C THR A 14 -3.39 -6.53 -7.48
N TYR A 15 -3.45 -5.22 -7.27
CA TYR A 15 -4.69 -4.47 -7.37
C TYR A 15 -5.31 -4.50 -8.78
N SER A 16 -4.47 -4.36 -9.81
CA SER A 16 -4.89 -4.39 -11.21
C SER A 16 -5.53 -5.74 -11.61
N SER A 17 -5.08 -6.86 -11.03
CA SER A 17 -5.70 -8.17 -11.27
C SER A 17 -7.14 -8.28 -10.77
N TYR A 18 -7.58 -7.36 -9.90
CA TYR A 18 -8.95 -7.20 -9.42
C TYR A 18 -9.69 -6.02 -10.06
N GLY A 19 -9.10 -5.41 -11.12
CA GLY A 19 -9.73 -4.31 -11.86
C GLY A 19 -9.51 -2.91 -11.28
N PHE A 20 -8.57 -2.74 -10.37
CA PHE A 20 -8.18 -1.43 -9.84
C PHE A 20 -6.94 -0.92 -10.56
N ASP A 21 -7.12 -0.07 -11.58
CA ASP A 21 -6.07 0.39 -12.49
C ASP A 21 -5.73 1.89 -12.33
N GLU A 22 -6.41 2.60 -11.40
CA GLU A 22 -6.11 3.99 -11.08
C GLU A 22 -5.34 4.07 -9.75
N PHE A 23 -4.14 4.65 -9.79
CA PHE A 23 -3.24 4.71 -8.64
C PHE A 23 -2.84 6.14 -8.34
N VAL A 24 -2.84 6.50 -7.06
CA VAL A 24 -2.27 7.75 -6.54
C VAL A 24 -1.11 7.39 -5.62
N ILE A 25 0.11 7.72 -6.03
CA ILE A 25 1.32 7.41 -5.29
C ILE A 25 1.79 8.65 -4.55
N LEU A 26 1.84 8.57 -3.23
CA LEU A 26 2.18 9.66 -2.33
C LEU A 26 3.71 9.70 -2.13
N LEU A 27 4.35 10.64 -2.80
CA LEU A 27 5.80 10.73 -2.87
C LEU A 27 6.37 11.58 -1.74
N GLY A 28 7.53 11.17 -1.23
CA GLY A 28 8.36 11.90 -0.29
C GLY A 28 9.84 11.78 -0.67
N TYR A 29 10.65 11.23 0.24
CA TYR A 29 12.06 11.00 -0.01
C TYR A 29 12.32 10.21 -1.30
N ARG A 30 13.22 10.70 -2.15
CA ARG A 30 13.53 10.13 -3.48
C ARG A 30 12.34 9.95 -4.41
N GLY A 31 11.27 10.74 -4.26
CA GLY A 31 10.10 10.68 -5.14
C GLY A 31 10.44 10.83 -6.62
N TYR A 32 11.54 11.53 -6.96
CA TYR A 32 12.00 11.67 -8.33
C TYR A 32 12.36 10.32 -9.00
N VAL A 33 12.89 9.34 -8.24
CA VAL A 33 13.22 8.00 -8.77
C VAL A 33 11.95 7.28 -9.24
N ILE A 34 10.87 7.44 -8.48
CA ILE A 34 9.57 6.86 -8.84
C ILE A 34 8.99 7.60 -10.06
N LYS A 35 9.14 8.93 -10.11
CA LYS A 35 8.73 9.72 -11.30
C LYS A 35 9.49 9.29 -12.55
N GLU A 36 10.81 9.15 -12.49
CA GLU A 36 11.63 8.68 -13.60
C GLU A 36 11.20 7.27 -14.07
N TYR A 37 10.94 6.37 -13.13
CA TYR A 37 10.48 5.01 -13.44
C TYR A 37 9.19 5.05 -14.27
N PHE A 38 8.17 5.79 -13.85
CA PHE A 38 6.87 5.80 -14.53
C PHE A 38 6.90 6.64 -15.82
N VAL A 39 7.64 7.74 -15.87
CA VAL A 39 7.80 8.54 -17.10
C VAL A 39 8.47 7.72 -18.22
N ASN A 40 9.44 6.88 -17.86
CA ASN A 40 10.15 6.03 -18.83
C ASN A 40 9.52 4.64 -18.98
N TYR A 41 8.50 4.29 -18.19
CA TYR A 41 7.91 2.96 -18.15
C TYR A 41 7.46 2.47 -19.52
N PHE A 42 6.75 3.32 -20.26
CA PHE A 42 6.26 3.00 -21.60
C PHE A 42 7.41 2.64 -22.54
N LEU A 43 8.48 3.44 -22.60
CA LEU A 43 9.62 3.17 -23.46
C LEU A 43 10.35 1.88 -23.09
N HIS A 44 10.48 1.60 -21.77
CA HIS A 44 11.14 0.38 -21.29
C HIS A 44 10.32 -0.90 -21.52
N GLN A 45 9.03 -0.77 -21.75
CA GLN A 45 8.14 -1.91 -22.05
C GLN A 45 7.79 -2.04 -23.53
N SER A 46 8.40 -1.22 -24.41
CA SER A 46 8.09 -1.13 -25.83
C SER A 46 9.31 -1.42 -26.68
N ASP A 47 9.07 -2.06 -27.84
CA ASP A 47 10.05 -2.09 -28.91
C ASP A 47 9.99 -0.75 -29.68
N VAL A 48 11.11 -0.04 -29.74
CA VAL A 48 11.16 1.29 -30.32
C VAL A 48 12.33 1.45 -31.29
N THR A 49 12.11 2.28 -32.34
CA THR A 49 13.19 2.84 -33.14
C THR A 49 13.31 4.32 -32.82
N ILE A 50 14.50 4.75 -32.47
CA ILE A 50 14.81 6.16 -32.21
C ILE A 50 15.68 6.66 -33.35
N ASP A 51 15.20 7.63 -34.10
CA ASP A 51 15.97 8.32 -35.12
C ASP A 51 16.58 9.59 -34.52
N LEU A 52 17.90 9.58 -34.36
CA LEU A 52 18.65 10.68 -33.76
C LEU A 52 18.82 11.88 -34.71
N SER A 53 18.51 11.71 -36.00
CA SER A 53 18.66 12.80 -36.97
C SER A 53 17.55 13.85 -36.85
N ASP A 54 16.34 13.43 -36.44
CA ASP A 54 15.17 14.28 -36.27
C ASP A 54 14.52 14.17 -34.89
N ASN A 55 15.11 13.37 -33.98
CA ASN A 55 14.61 13.04 -32.65
C ASN A 55 13.21 12.39 -32.66
N SER A 56 12.88 11.63 -33.70
CA SER A 56 11.61 10.90 -33.75
C SER A 56 11.70 9.56 -33.04
N ILE A 57 10.55 9.11 -32.50
CA ILE A 57 10.39 7.80 -31.84
C ILE A 57 9.23 7.06 -32.48
N ASN A 58 9.53 5.87 -33.01
CA ASN A 58 8.51 4.95 -33.54
C ASN A 58 8.37 3.76 -32.61
N VAL A 59 7.17 3.54 -32.08
CA VAL A 59 6.85 2.41 -31.22
C VAL A 59 6.29 1.26 -32.06
N HIS A 60 6.92 0.10 -32.00
CA HIS A 60 6.51 -1.09 -32.77
C HIS A 60 5.58 -1.99 -31.99
N GLN A 61 5.89 -2.21 -30.70
CA GLN A 61 5.09 -3.03 -29.81
C GLN A 61 5.06 -2.39 -28.43
N ASN A 62 3.88 -2.33 -27.84
CA ASN A 62 3.66 -1.81 -26.49
C ASN A 62 3.16 -2.94 -25.57
N ASN A 63 3.94 -3.27 -24.56
CA ASN A 63 3.62 -4.24 -23.52
C ASN A 63 3.40 -3.56 -22.16
N SER A 64 3.13 -2.25 -22.14
CA SER A 64 2.86 -1.53 -20.90
C SER A 64 1.53 -1.93 -20.28
N GLU A 65 1.46 -1.87 -18.96
CA GLU A 65 0.20 -1.96 -18.24
C GLU A 65 -0.69 -0.75 -18.57
N SER A 66 -2.01 -0.95 -18.53
CA SER A 66 -3.01 0.09 -18.81
C SER A 66 -3.34 0.96 -17.59
N TRP A 67 -2.37 1.18 -16.69
CA TRP A 67 -2.56 1.92 -15.46
C TRP A 67 -2.61 3.41 -15.66
N LYS A 68 -3.47 4.08 -14.89
CA LYS A 68 -3.45 5.53 -14.70
C LYS A 68 -2.76 5.85 -13.38
N VAL A 69 -1.60 6.48 -13.45
CA VAL A 69 -0.74 6.73 -12.28
C VAL A 69 -0.61 8.21 -12.04
N THR A 70 -1.04 8.66 -10.86
CA THR A 70 -0.83 10.02 -10.37
C THR A 70 0.31 10.00 -9.35
N LEU A 71 1.33 10.82 -9.58
CA LEU A 71 2.53 10.92 -8.75
C LEU A 71 2.48 12.24 -7.98
N LEU A 72 2.00 12.19 -6.74
CA LEU A 72 1.75 13.35 -5.91
C LEU A 72 2.92 13.59 -4.94
N ASP A 73 3.58 14.74 -5.06
CA ASP A 73 4.58 15.16 -4.07
C ASP A 73 3.86 15.63 -2.80
N THR A 74 4.05 14.88 -1.73
CA THR A 74 3.41 15.14 -0.43
C THR A 74 4.39 15.70 0.61
N GLY A 75 5.60 16.06 0.18
CA GLY A 75 6.62 16.66 1.04
C GLY A 75 7.52 15.63 1.73
N LEU A 76 8.73 16.08 2.07
CA LEU A 76 9.75 15.22 2.65
C LEU A 76 9.41 14.78 4.08
N ASN A 77 8.94 15.71 4.90
CA ASN A 77 8.74 15.51 6.34
C ASN A 77 7.29 15.20 6.74
N THR A 78 6.40 15.04 5.75
CA THR A 78 4.99 14.71 5.99
C THR A 78 4.86 13.27 6.45
N MET A 79 4.11 13.05 7.53
CA MET A 79 3.83 11.70 8.07
C MET A 79 2.73 10.98 7.27
N THR A 80 2.48 9.72 7.58
CA THR A 80 1.59 8.84 6.80
C THR A 80 0.17 9.41 6.66
N GLY A 81 -0.44 9.88 7.74
CA GLY A 81 -1.74 10.53 7.71
C GLY A 81 -1.74 11.81 6.89
N GLY A 82 -0.79 12.70 7.12
CA GLY A 82 -0.66 13.95 6.37
C GLY A 82 -0.57 13.73 4.86
N ARG A 83 0.17 12.68 4.42
CA ARG A 83 0.24 12.31 2.99
C ARG A 83 -1.13 11.94 2.44
N ILE A 84 -1.89 11.13 3.15
CA ILE A 84 -3.24 10.71 2.76
C ILE A 84 -4.15 11.95 2.67
N LYS A 85 -4.08 12.87 3.65
CA LYS A 85 -4.87 14.11 3.64
C LYS A 85 -4.57 15.00 2.42
N ARG A 86 -3.30 15.10 2.02
CA ARG A 86 -2.89 15.85 0.82
C ARG A 86 -3.43 15.25 -0.48
N ALA A 87 -3.79 13.97 -0.48
CA ALA A 87 -4.42 13.30 -1.62
C ALA A 87 -5.95 13.50 -1.70
N LYS A 88 -6.58 14.28 -0.81
CA LYS A 88 -8.02 14.43 -0.68
C LYS A 88 -8.73 14.72 -2.01
N GLU A 89 -8.19 15.60 -2.83
CA GLU A 89 -8.79 15.94 -4.12
C GLU A 89 -8.78 14.77 -5.13
N HIS A 90 -7.80 13.87 -5.02
CA HIS A 90 -7.68 12.66 -5.85
C HIS A 90 -8.53 11.50 -5.31
N ILE A 91 -8.76 11.44 -4.01
CA ILE A 91 -9.60 10.43 -3.36
C ILE A 91 -11.08 10.70 -3.70
N GLY A 92 -11.50 11.96 -3.65
CA GLY A 92 -12.89 12.35 -3.93
C GLY A 92 -13.86 11.86 -2.86
N SER A 93 -15.05 11.40 -3.29
CA SER A 93 -16.17 11.04 -2.39
C SER A 93 -16.48 9.55 -2.33
N LYS A 94 -15.66 8.71 -2.96
CA LYS A 94 -15.85 7.25 -2.96
C LYS A 94 -14.91 6.57 -1.98
N SER A 95 -15.30 5.41 -1.49
CA SER A 95 -14.39 4.52 -0.76
C SER A 95 -13.13 4.26 -1.59
N PHE A 96 -11.98 4.20 -0.95
CA PHE A 96 -10.69 4.01 -1.61
C PHE A 96 -9.86 2.91 -0.95
N LEU A 97 -9.00 2.31 -1.73
CA LEU A 97 -8.04 1.33 -1.26
C LEU A 97 -6.75 2.04 -0.87
N LEU A 98 -6.18 1.65 0.26
CA LEU A 98 -4.92 2.21 0.76
C LEU A 98 -3.97 1.08 1.11
N THR A 99 -2.69 1.24 0.77
CA THR A 99 -1.64 0.30 1.17
C THR A 99 -0.29 0.99 1.29
N TYR A 100 0.64 0.33 1.96
CA TYR A 100 2.04 0.74 1.99
C TYR A 100 2.74 0.40 0.67
N GLY A 101 3.78 1.15 0.34
CA GLY A 101 4.51 0.98 -0.93
C GLY A 101 5.65 -0.04 -0.89
N ASP A 102 5.81 -0.78 0.21
CA ASP A 102 6.96 -1.64 0.49
C ASP A 102 6.62 -3.08 0.93
N GLY A 103 5.34 -3.44 0.93
CA GLY A 103 4.85 -4.77 1.30
C GLY A 103 3.97 -5.41 0.24
N VAL A 104 4.22 -6.69 -0.06
CA VAL A 104 3.33 -7.55 -0.86
C VAL A 104 2.78 -8.67 0.01
N ALA A 105 1.55 -9.07 -0.26
CA ALA A 105 0.89 -10.17 0.41
C ALA A 105 0.00 -10.94 -0.58
N ASP A 106 -0.24 -12.20 -0.29
CA ASP A 106 -1.25 -13.02 -0.97
C ASP A 106 -2.59 -12.73 -0.31
N ILE A 107 -3.32 -11.77 -0.90
CA ILE A 107 -4.59 -11.27 -0.36
C ILE A 107 -5.64 -11.18 -1.46
N ASP A 108 -6.86 -11.59 -1.13
CA ASP A 108 -8.02 -11.39 -2.00
C ASP A 108 -8.60 -9.97 -1.78
N ILE A 109 -8.29 -9.08 -2.72
CA ILE A 109 -8.76 -7.67 -2.68
C ILE A 109 -10.27 -7.58 -2.88
N ALA A 110 -10.88 -8.48 -3.66
CA ALA A 110 -12.33 -8.49 -3.85
C ALA A 110 -13.04 -8.87 -2.54
N GLU A 111 -12.57 -9.89 -1.84
CA GLU A 111 -13.10 -10.28 -0.53
C GLU A 111 -12.96 -9.14 0.50
N LEU A 112 -11.82 -8.47 0.53
CA LEU A 112 -11.59 -7.33 1.42
C LEU A 112 -12.58 -6.18 1.16
N VAL A 113 -12.83 -5.85 -0.11
CA VAL A 113 -13.78 -4.81 -0.52
C VAL A 113 -15.21 -5.21 -0.19
N ASP A 114 -15.59 -6.45 -0.43
CA ASP A 114 -16.95 -6.94 -0.14
C ASP A 114 -17.19 -7.03 1.36
N PHE A 115 -16.20 -7.45 2.14
CA PHE A 115 -16.27 -7.42 3.60
C PHE A 115 -16.48 -5.99 4.13
N HIS A 116 -15.77 -5.00 3.58
CA HIS A 116 -15.93 -3.59 3.94
C HIS A 116 -17.37 -3.11 3.68
N LYS A 117 -17.91 -3.36 2.48
CA LYS A 117 -19.27 -2.96 2.10
C LYS A 117 -20.34 -3.58 3.02
N GLN A 118 -20.16 -4.86 3.39
CA GLN A 118 -21.11 -5.57 4.25
C GLN A 118 -21.13 -5.04 5.67
N ASN A 119 -19.99 -4.60 6.19
CA ASN A 119 -19.87 -4.15 7.57
C ASN A 119 -20.12 -2.64 7.76
N GLY A 120 -20.07 -1.84 6.68
CA GLY A 120 -20.36 -0.41 6.70
C GLY A 120 -19.51 0.41 7.68
N LYS A 121 -18.28 -0.04 7.93
CA LYS A 121 -17.33 0.66 8.81
C LYS A 121 -16.50 1.66 8.01
N LYS A 122 -15.91 2.64 8.70
CA LYS A 122 -15.09 3.67 8.04
C LYS A 122 -13.75 3.14 7.52
N ILE A 123 -13.19 2.14 8.19
CA ILE A 123 -11.94 1.47 7.80
C ILE A 123 -12.12 -0.04 7.94
N THR A 124 -11.65 -0.76 6.96
CA THR A 124 -11.41 -2.21 7.01
C THR A 124 -9.93 -2.43 6.73
N MET A 125 -9.26 -3.25 7.52
CA MET A 125 -7.84 -3.57 7.31
C MET A 125 -7.61 -5.07 7.31
N THR A 126 -6.58 -5.51 6.62
CA THR A 126 -6.11 -6.89 6.69
C THR A 126 -5.33 -7.10 7.99
N ALA A 127 -5.73 -8.11 8.74
CA ALA A 127 -5.02 -8.56 9.93
C ALA A 127 -4.26 -9.86 9.62
N VAL A 128 -2.99 -9.90 10.02
CA VAL A 128 -2.11 -11.03 9.74
C VAL A 128 -1.46 -11.57 11.01
N GLN A 129 -1.17 -12.87 11.00
CA GLN A 129 -0.35 -13.53 12.02
C GLN A 129 0.91 -14.08 11.36
N PRO A 130 2.02 -13.33 11.31
CA PRO A 130 3.25 -13.80 10.71
C PRO A 130 3.79 -15.02 11.48
N ALA A 131 4.64 -15.81 10.83
CA ALA A 131 5.31 -16.93 11.49
C ALA A 131 6.12 -16.43 12.69
N GLY A 132 5.96 -17.07 13.85
CA GLY A 132 6.73 -16.74 15.05
C GLY A 132 8.22 -16.95 14.81
N ARG A 133 9.05 -16.07 15.36
CA ARG A 133 10.51 -16.14 15.23
C ARG A 133 11.12 -16.97 16.37
N TYR A 134 10.48 -16.98 17.53
CA TYR A 134 10.99 -17.58 18.76
C TYR A 134 9.97 -18.53 19.39
N GLY A 135 10.46 -19.44 20.21
CA GLY A 135 9.60 -20.23 21.11
C GLY A 135 8.99 -19.33 22.19
N ALA A 136 7.69 -19.45 22.43
CA ALA A 136 6.99 -18.72 23.48
C ALA A 136 6.84 -19.58 24.74
N LEU A 137 6.97 -18.95 25.89
CA LEU A 137 6.81 -19.56 27.21
C LEU A 137 5.61 -18.96 27.94
N GLU A 138 4.83 -19.79 28.58
CA GLU A 138 3.92 -19.37 29.64
C GLU A 138 4.58 -19.65 30.99
N LEU A 139 4.72 -18.62 31.81
CA LEU A 139 5.29 -18.73 33.14
C LEU A 139 4.16 -18.70 34.17
N LYS A 140 4.34 -19.50 35.26
CA LYS A 140 3.56 -19.40 36.49
C LYS A 140 4.10 -18.25 37.36
N GLU A 141 3.39 -17.94 38.45
CA GLU A 141 3.79 -16.90 39.41
C GLU A 141 5.17 -17.15 40.06
N ASP A 142 5.57 -18.42 40.15
CA ASP A 142 6.86 -18.89 40.70
C ASP A 142 7.98 -18.95 39.64
N ASN A 143 7.77 -18.36 38.44
CA ASN A 143 8.66 -18.38 37.28
C ASN A 143 8.91 -19.78 36.67
N LEU A 144 8.15 -20.80 37.07
CA LEU A 144 8.19 -22.08 36.38
C LEU A 144 7.49 -22.03 35.04
N VAL A 145 8.06 -22.72 34.06
CA VAL A 145 7.45 -22.83 32.73
C VAL A 145 6.22 -23.72 32.81
N SER A 146 5.04 -23.17 32.53
CA SER A 146 3.79 -23.94 32.48
C SER A 146 3.52 -24.49 31.09
N LYS A 147 3.99 -23.80 30.04
CA LYS A 147 3.81 -24.23 28.66
C LYS A 147 4.92 -23.69 27.77
N PHE A 148 5.36 -24.52 26.84
CA PHE A 148 6.25 -24.12 25.75
C PHE A 148 5.53 -24.29 24.42
N MET A 149 5.69 -23.31 23.51
CA MET A 149 5.20 -23.40 22.15
C MET A 149 6.27 -22.94 21.19
N GLU A 150 6.64 -23.81 20.28
CA GLU A 150 7.62 -23.48 19.25
C GLU A 150 6.98 -22.58 18.19
N LYS A 151 7.55 -21.39 18.00
CA LYS A 151 7.22 -20.42 16.95
C LYS A 151 5.71 -20.22 16.72
N PRO A 152 4.94 -19.81 17.76
CA PRO A 152 3.51 -19.61 17.60
C PRO A 152 3.26 -18.49 16.56
N LYS A 153 2.23 -18.65 15.74
CA LYS A 153 1.87 -17.62 14.75
C LYS A 153 1.57 -16.29 15.44
N GLY A 154 2.18 -15.21 14.95
CA GLY A 154 1.96 -13.84 15.42
C GLY A 154 2.28 -13.65 16.90
N ASP A 155 3.07 -14.53 17.52
CA ASP A 155 3.29 -14.51 18.96
C ASP A 155 1.99 -14.35 19.77
N ARG A 156 0.87 -14.90 19.22
CA ARG A 156 -0.53 -14.81 19.67
C ARG A 156 -1.20 -13.45 19.44
N ALA A 157 -0.57 -12.52 18.75
CA ALA A 157 -1.18 -11.24 18.37
C ALA A 157 -1.55 -11.20 16.87
N TRP A 158 -2.45 -10.29 16.53
CA TRP A 158 -2.72 -9.90 15.16
C TRP A 158 -1.98 -8.61 14.86
N PHE A 159 -1.45 -8.51 13.66
CA PHE A 159 -0.69 -7.35 13.20
C PHE A 159 -1.37 -6.74 11.98
N ASN A 160 -1.18 -5.43 11.82
CA ASN A 160 -1.61 -4.69 10.64
C ASN A 160 -0.89 -5.25 9.40
N GLY A 161 -1.66 -5.77 8.44
CA GLY A 161 -1.17 -6.32 7.18
C GLY A 161 -1.03 -5.29 6.06
N GLY A 162 -1.41 -4.04 6.31
CA GLY A 162 -1.13 -2.91 5.41
C GLY A 162 -2.05 -2.75 4.20
N PHE A 163 -3.09 -3.59 4.03
CA PHE A 163 -4.11 -3.44 2.99
C PHE A 163 -5.41 -2.97 3.64
N PHE A 164 -5.90 -1.82 3.19
CA PHE A 164 -7.07 -1.16 3.77
C PHE A 164 -8.12 -0.85 2.71
N VAL A 165 -9.38 -0.81 3.14
CA VAL A 165 -10.47 -0.10 2.46
C VAL A 165 -10.93 0.99 3.39
N CYS A 166 -10.98 2.22 2.90
CA CYS A 166 -11.29 3.40 3.69
C CYS A 166 -12.44 4.19 3.08
N GLU A 167 -13.32 4.73 3.93
CA GLU A 167 -14.27 5.76 3.56
C GLU A 167 -13.60 7.14 3.57
N PRO A 168 -14.00 8.09 2.69
CA PRO A 168 -13.41 9.43 2.66
C PRO A 168 -13.48 10.19 4.00
N SER A 169 -14.47 9.87 4.83
CA SER A 169 -14.61 10.48 6.18
C SER A 169 -13.45 10.17 7.12
N VAL A 170 -12.60 9.21 6.79
CA VAL A 170 -11.34 8.93 7.51
C VAL A 170 -10.40 10.14 7.50
N LEU A 171 -10.48 10.98 6.45
CA LEU A 171 -9.68 12.21 6.36
C LEU A 171 -9.99 13.23 7.45
N ASP A 172 -11.15 13.13 8.09
CA ASP A 172 -11.55 14.01 9.20
C ASP A 172 -10.80 13.68 10.50
N TYR A 173 -10.17 12.50 10.59
CA TYR A 173 -9.32 12.08 11.70
C TYR A 173 -7.86 12.51 11.56
N ILE A 174 -7.52 13.19 10.47
CA ILE A 174 -6.16 13.64 10.19
C ILE A 174 -6.11 15.15 10.36
N ASP A 175 -5.38 15.63 11.35
CA ASP A 175 -5.32 17.06 11.64
C ASP A 175 -4.40 17.81 10.69
N ASP A 176 -3.16 17.34 10.53
CA ASP A 176 -2.13 18.02 9.75
C ASP A 176 -1.07 17.06 9.18
N ASP A 177 0.02 17.64 8.68
CA ASP A 177 1.14 16.91 8.08
C ASP A 177 1.92 16.03 9.06
N SER A 178 1.83 16.29 10.36
CA SER A 178 2.51 15.54 11.41
C SER A 178 1.72 14.31 11.88
N THR A 179 0.47 14.17 11.44
CA THR A 179 -0.40 13.05 11.84
C THR A 179 0.12 11.73 11.27
N VAL A 180 0.35 10.77 12.16
CA VAL A 180 0.68 9.38 11.82
C VAL A 180 -0.63 8.59 11.71
N PHE A 181 -0.92 8.04 10.53
CA PHE A 181 -2.21 7.36 10.26
C PHE A 181 -2.44 6.15 11.18
N GLU A 182 -1.38 5.46 11.53
CA GLU A 182 -1.38 4.25 12.35
C GLU A 182 -1.62 4.52 13.85
N GLU A 183 -1.58 5.77 14.28
CA GLU A 183 -1.79 6.17 15.68
C GLU A 183 -3.23 6.64 15.91
N GLU A 184 -3.43 7.96 16.03
CA GLU A 184 -4.73 8.54 16.38
C GLU A 184 -5.84 8.22 15.37
N PRO A 185 -5.66 8.33 14.03
CA PRO A 185 -6.71 8.04 13.08
C PRO A 185 -7.25 6.60 13.14
N LEU A 186 -6.36 5.59 13.27
CA LEU A 186 -6.80 4.21 13.40
C LEU A 186 -7.44 3.93 14.77
N THR A 187 -6.98 4.60 15.84
CA THR A 187 -7.57 4.49 17.18
C THR A 187 -8.99 5.06 17.19
N LEU A 188 -9.19 6.26 16.65
CA LEU A 188 -10.51 6.91 16.56
C LEU A 188 -11.49 6.15 15.65
N ALA A 189 -10.98 5.42 14.67
CA ALA A 189 -11.82 4.60 13.79
C ALA A 189 -12.25 3.27 14.42
N ALA A 190 -11.55 2.81 15.48
CA ALA A 190 -11.85 1.58 16.18
C ALA A 190 -12.96 1.75 17.24
N ASP A 191 -13.19 2.98 17.72
CA ASP A 191 -14.26 3.36 18.65
C ASP A 191 -15.59 3.59 17.91
#